data_a07019c39425f9f060b1b8921b9e4f58
#
_entry.id   a07019c39425f9f060b1b8921b9e4f58
#
_cell.length_a   1.000
_cell.length_b   1.000
_cell.length_c   1.000
_cell.angle_alpha   90.00
_cell.angle_beta   90.00
_cell.angle_gamma   90.00
#
_symmetry.space_group_name_H-M   'P 1'
#
loop_
_entity.id
_entity.type
_entity.pdbx_description
1 polymer ?
#
loop_
_entity_poly.entity_id
_entity_poly.type
_entity_poly.pdbx_seq_one_letter_code
_entity_poly.pdbx_strand_id
1 'polypeptide(L)'
;LNEFINQEERSFTIIAYPVPSIGEKFPEIFEEIRKVNTLDNELYKGIQQNIINILDQAESVHIMGRGRNMTNLTVALCDLKDAQKETKFENCLADVNIPVGEVFTSPKLKGTNGLLHVTEVYLNGLCYKDLKITFKDGMVDDYECANFPDKEDGRKFIKENLLYNRETLPMGECAIGT
;
A
#
# COMPACT_ATOMS: atom_id res chain seq x y z
N LEU A 1 -2.02 -25.17 8.53
CA LEU A 1 -1.79 -25.41 7.10
C LEU A 1 -0.33 -25.69 6.82
N ASN A 2 0.61 -24.90 7.28
CA ASN A 2 2.05 -25.04 7.03
C ASN A 2 2.66 -26.35 7.57
N GLU A 3 1.99 -27.02 8.49
CA GLU A 3 2.40 -28.31 9.06
C GLU A 3 2.00 -29.51 8.19
N PHE A 4 0.95 -29.37 7.37
CA PHE A 4 0.31 -30.49 6.69
C PHE A 4 0.38 -30.40 5.16
N ILE A 5 0.62 -29.23 4.62
CA ILE A 5 0.68 -28.98 3.18
C ILE A 5 1.91 -28.14 2.88
N ASN A 6 2.78 -28.66 2.04
CA ASN A 6 3.96 -27.94 1.61
C ASN A 6 3.57 -26.62 0.90
N GLN A 7 4.32 -25.57 1.11
CA GLN A 7 4.02 -24.25 0.56
C GLN A 7 3.99 -24.25 -0.97
N GLU A 8 4.81 -25.06 -1.59
CA GLU A 8 4.91 -25.23 -3.05
C GLU A 8 3.73 -26.01 -3.67
N GLU A 9 2.96 -26.73 -2.84
CA GLU A 9 1.83 -27.56 -3.27
C GLU A 9 0.48 -26.87 -3.12
N ARG A 10 0.45 -25.58 -2.75
CA ARG A 10 -0.77 -24.83 -2.51
C ARG A 10 -0.72 -23.46 -3.17
N SER A 11 -1.90 -23.01 -3.57
CA SER A 11 -2.16 -21.63 -3.97
C SER A 11 -3.34 -21.05 -3.17
N PHE A 12 -3.48 -19.76 -3.19
CA PHE A 12 -4.63 -19.08 -2.62
C PHE A 12 -4.96 -17.84 -3.45
N THR A 13 -6.21 -17.42 -3.39
CA THR A 13 -6.68 -16.17 -3.98
C THR A 13 -7.49 -15.41 -2.93
N ILE A 14 -7.24 -14.13 -2.82
CA ILE A 14 -8.00 -13.19 -1.98
C ILE A 14 -8.99 -12.48 -2.88
N ILE A 15 -10.28 -12.56 -2.53
CA ILE A 15 -11.34 -11.90 -3.29
C ILE A 15 -12.20 -11.03 -2.37
N ALA A 16 -12.51 -9.80 -2.80
CA ALA A 16 -13.53 -8.98 -2.16
C ALA A 16 -14.91 -9.58 -2.43
N TYR A 17 -15.54 -10.11 -1.40
CA TYR A 17 -16.86 -10.75 -1.49
C TYR A 17 -17.77 -10.29 -0.35
N PRO A 18 -18.58 -9.27 -0.58
CA PRO A 18 -19.50 -8.77 0.45
C PRO A 18 -20.59 -9.80 0.77
N VAL A 19 -21.07 -9.77 1.99
CA VAL A 19 -22.14 -10.65 2.50
C VAL A 19 -23.34 -9.84 3.00
N PRO A 20 -24.57 -10.40 3.00
CA PRO A 20 -25.78 -9.66 3.40
C PRO A 20 -25.71 -8.98 4.78
N SER A 21 -24.90 -9.51 5.68
CA SER A 21 -24.71 -8.93 7.03
C SER A 21 -24.09 -7.53 7.07
N ILE A 22 -23.58 -7.00 5.93
CA ILE A 22 -23.10 -5.61 5.85
C ILE A 22 -24.23 -4.58 5.94
N GLY A 23 -25.51 -5.00 5.77
CA GLY A 23 -26.68 -4.16 5.95
C GLY A 23 -27.51 -3.93 4.69
N GLU A 24 -28.43 -2.96 4.77
CA GLU A 24 -29.42 -2.70 3.72
C GLU A 24 -28.84 -2.36 2.34
N LYS A 25 -27.64 -1.80 2.30
CA LYS A 25 -26.93 -1.45 1.05
C LYS A 25 -26.22 -2.64 0.40
N PHE A 26 -26.35 -3.84 0.95
CA PHE A 26 -25.70 -5.04 0.41
C PHE A 26 -25.91 -5.23 -1.10
N PRO A 27 -27.14 -5.13 -1.66
CA PRO A 27 -27.34 -5.38 -3.09
C PRO A 27 -26.56 -4.41 -3.98
N GLU A 28 -26.51 -3.12 -3.59
CA GLU A 28 -25.78 -2.08 -4.30
C GLU A 28 -24.26 -2.30 -4.23
N ILE A 29 -23.75 -2.53 -3.01
CA ILE A 29 -22.33 -2.81 -2.78
C ILE A 29 -21.89 -4.09 -3.49
N PHE A 30 -22.71 -5.14 -3.45
CA PHE A 30 -22.41 -6.40 -4.13
C PHE A 30 -22.26 -6.22 -5.64
N GLU A 31 -23.17 -5.47 -6.27
CA GLU A 31 -23.12 -5.23 -7.70
C GLU A 31 -21.89 -4.39 -8.12
N GLU A 32 -21.53 -3.37 -7.33
CA GLU A 32 -20.34 -2.58 -7.60
C GLU A 32 -19.04 -3.41 -7.45
N ILE A 33 -18.96 -4.23 -6.40
CA ILE A 33 -17.81 -5.13 -6.20
C ILE A 33 -17.76 -6.19 -7.31
N ARG A 34 -18.91 -6.72 -7.75
CA ARG A 34 -18.96 -7.66 -8.87
C ARG A 34 -18.41 -7.04 -10.16
N LYS A 35 -18.77 -5.79 -10.46
CA LYS A 35 -18.22 -5.07 -11.62
C LYS A 35 -16.71 -4.95 -11.56
N VAL A 36 -16.19 -4.56 -10.40
CA VAL A 36 -14.73 -4.43 -10.18
C VAL A 36 -14.03 -5.78 -10.27
N ASN A 37 -14.61 -6.84 -9.71
CA ASN A 37 -14.03 -8.20 -9.77
C ASN A 37 -14.06 -8.81 -11.18
N THR A 38 -14.83 -8.26 -12.11
CA THR A 38 -14.97 -8.75 -13.50
C THR A 38 -14.35 -7.81 -14.53
N LEU A 39 -13.38 -6.99 -14.13
CA LEU A 39 -12.64 -6.13 -15.07
C LEU A 39 -11.85 -6.95 -16.07
N ASP A 40 -11.60 -6.35 -17.24
CA ASP A 40 -10.76 -6.95 -18.29
C ASP A 40 -9.31 -7.05 -17.83
N ASN A 41 -8.91 -8.25 -17.42
CA ASN A 41 -7.59 -8.52 -16.86
C ASN A 41 -6.45 -8.25 -17.86
N GLU A 42 -6.64 -8.53 -19.15
CA GLU A 42 -5.60 -8.29 -20.18
C GLU A 42 -5.43 -6.80 -20.44
N LEU A 43 -6.53 -6.05 -20.42
CA LEU A 43 -6.47 -4.59 -20.54
C LEU A 43 -5.70 -3.97 -19.35
N TYR A 44 -6.04 -4.37 -18.13
CA TYR A 44 -5.38 -3.86 -16.94
C TYR A 44 -3.90 -4.25 -16.88
N LYS A 45 -3.58 -5.49 -17.26
CA LYS A 45 -2.19 -5.94 -17.40
C LYS A 45 -1.38 -5.03 -18.33
N GLY A 46 -1.96 -4.67 -19.47
CA GLY A 46 -1.33 -3.77 -20.42
C GLY A 46 -1.14 -2.35 -19.87
N ILE A 47 -2.15 -1.79 -19.19
CA ILE A 47 -2.07 -0.47 -18.56
C ILE A 47 -0.98 -0.46 -17.49
N GLN A 48 -1.01 -1.43 -16.57
CA GLN A 48 -0.04 -1.55 -15.48
C GLN A 48 1.37 -1.77 -16.01
N GLN A 49 1.55 -2.58 -17.05
CA GLN A 49 2.85 -2.78 -17.69
C GLN A 49 3.41 -1.49 -18.31
N ASN A 50 2.58 -0.62 -18.87
CA ASN A 50 3.03 0.68 -19.36
C ASN A 50 3.53 1.58 -18.22
N ILE A 51 2.88 1.54 -17.07
CA ILE A 51 3.34 2.26 -15.87
C ILE A 51 4.70 1.72 -15.43
N ILE A 52 4.86 0.40 -15.34
CA ILE A 52 6.12 -0.27 -14.98
C ILE A 52 7.25 0.14 -15.93
N ASN A 53 7.02 0.12 -17.24
CA ASN A 53 8.02 0.48 -18.25
C ASN A 53 8.55 1.93 -18.08
N ILE A 54 7.71 2.84 -17.56
CA ILE A 54 8.13 4.21 -17.24
C ILE A 54 8.93 4.22 -15.93
N LEU A 55 8.46 3.51 -14.91
CA LEU A 55 9.07 3.46 -13.58
C LEU A 55 10.43 2.75 -13.60
N ASP A 56 10.65 1.79 -14.49
CA ASP A 56 11.93 1.10 -14.65
C ASP A 56 13.06 2.04 -15.08
N GLN A 57 12.73 3.18 -15.67
CA GLN A 57 13.68 4.22 -16.07
C GLN A 57 13.94 5.25 -14.96
N ALA A 58 13.14 5.24 -13.89
CA ALA A 58 13.23 6.21 -12.81
C ALA A 58 14.19 5.72 -11.70
N GLU A 59 14.86 6.65 -11.02
CA GLU A 59 15.66 6.38 -9.81
C GLU A 59 14.84 6.52 -8.54
N SER A 60 13.75 7.29 -8.61
CA SER A 60 12.86 7.55 -7.48
C SER A 60 11.46 7.94 -7.96
N VAL A 61 10.48 7.81 -7.05
CA VAL A 61 9.13 8.35 -7.20
C VAL A 61 8.95 9.47 -6.19
N HIS A 62 8.51 10.64 -6.65
CA HIS A 62 8.18 11.77 -5.76
C HIS A 62 6.68 11.92 -5.65
N ILE A 63 6.17 11.77 -4.44
CA ILE A 63 4.75 11.81 -4.12
C ILE A 63 4.43 13.15 -3.43
N MET A 64 3.55 13.93 -4.03
CA MET A 64 3.08 15.20 -3.48
C MET A 64 1.58 15.17 -3.22
N GLY A 65 1.18 15.52 -2.00
CA GLY A 65 -0.21 15.70 -1.63
C GLY A 65 -0.85 16.91 -2.31
N ARG A 66 -2.18 16.94 -2.33
CA ARG A 66 -2.97 18.07 -2.83
C ARG A 66 -3.98 18.55 -1.78
N GLY A 67 -4.35 19.83 -1.85
CA GLY A 67 -5.30 20.44 -0.94
C GLY A 67 -4.77 20.43 0.49
N ARG A 68 -5.46 19.75 1.40
CA ARG A 68 -5.05 19.61 2.81
C ARG A 68 -4.04 18.49 3.05
N ASN A 69 -3.81 17.62 2.07
CA ASN A 69 -2.82 16.56 2.20
C ASN A 69 -1.41 17.12 2.05
N MET A 70 -0.60 16.94 3.08
CA MET A 70 0.75 17.52 3.20
C MET A 70 1.85 16.55 2.77
N THR A 71 1.52 15.42 2.13
CA THR A 71 2.52 14.45 1.67
C THR A 71 3.56 15.15 0.79
N ASN A 72 4.81 14.91 1.12
CA ASN A 72 5.98 15.30 0.33
C ASN A 72 7.06 14.25 0.58
N LEU A 73 7.02 13.17 -0.20
CA LEU A 73 7.77 11.95 0.04
C LEU A 73 8.49 11.55 -1.24
N THR A 74 9.80 11.36 -1.14
CA THR A 74 10.61 10.75 -2.19
C THR A 74 10.88 9.30 -1.82
N VAL A 75 10.49 8.39 -2.69
CA VAL A 75 10.73 6.95 -2.56
C VAL A 75 11.84 6.56 -3.52
N ALA A 76 12.98 6.14 -3.00
CA ALA A 76 14.08 5.66 -3.81
C ALA A 76 13.80 4.25 -4.33
N LEU A 77 14.12 3.99 -5.60
CA LEU A 77 13.91 2.70 -6.26
C LEU A 77 15.18 1.89 -6.29
N CYS A 78 15.06 0.57 -6.21
CA CYS A 78 16.19 -0.34 -6.36
C CYS A 78 16.71 -0.34 -7.78
N ASP A 79 18.03 -0.50 -7.94
CA ASP A 79 18.64 -0.66 -9.24
C ASP A 79 18.35 -2.07 -9.79
N LEU A 80 18.05 -2.17 -11.08
CA LEU A 80 17.91 -3.46 -11.76
C LEU A 80 19.29 -4.07 -12.01
N LYS A 81 19.45 -5.34 -11.69
CA LYS A 81 20.69 -6.08 -12.00
C LYS A 81 20.72 -6.53 -13.45
N ASP A 82 19.56 -6.90 -13.97
CA ASP A 82 19.35 -7.33 -15.36
C ASP A 82 18.03 -6.75 -15.88
N ALA A 83 18.09 -5.59 -16.52
CA ALA A 83 16.91 -4.91 -17.06
C ALA A 83 16.17 -5.70 -18.17
N GLN A 84 16.71 -6.83 -18.64
CA GLN A 84 16.01 -7.70 -19.58
C GLN A 84 15.15 -8.77 -18.90
N LYS A 85 15.39 -8.99 -17.59
CA LYS A 85 14.72 -10.05 -16.82
C LYS A 85 13.99 -9.55 -15.59
N GLU A 86 14.27 -8.34 -15.16
CA GLU A 86 13.76 -7.75 -13.92
C GLU A 86 13.03 -6.45 -14.21
N THR A 87 12.07 -6.11 -13.37
CA THR A 87 11.39 -4.82 -13.33
C THR A 87 11.49 -4.24 -11.92
N LYS A 88 11.44 -2.91 -11.80
CA LYS A 88 11.44 -2.23 -10.48
C LYS A 88 10.13 -2.40 -9.74
N PHE A 89 9.03 -2.52 -10.49
CA PHE A 89 7.70 -2.73 -9.96
C PHE A 89 7.14 -4.06 -10.44
N GLU A 90 6.38 -4.71 -9.60
CA GLU A 90 5.61 -5.91 -9.95
C GLU A 90 4.22 -5.51 -10.43
N ASN A 91 3.71 -6.27 -11.40
CA ASN A 91 2.38 -6.11 -11.95
C ASN A 91 1.40 -6.97 -11.14
N CYS A 92 0.61 -6.34 -10.25
CA CYS A 92 -0.39 -7.06 -9.47
C CYS A 92 -1.60 -7.41 -10.34
N LEU A 93 -1.64 -8.63 -10.80
CA LEU A 93 -2.72 -9.19 -11.61
C LEU A 93 -3.74 -9.92 -10.74
N ALA A 94 -4.91 -10.23 -11.31
CA ALA A 94 -5.96 -10.99 -10.65
C ALA A 94 -5.65 -12.49 -10.56
N ASP A 95 -4.49 -12.82 -10.05
CA ASP A 95 -4.04 -14.20 -9.77
C ASP A 95 -4.04 -14.50 -8.26
N VAL A 96 -3.58 -13.56 -7.45
CA VAL A 96 -3.58 -13.67 -5.98
C VAL A 96 -4.65 -12.78 -5.37
N ASN A 97 -4.81 -11.55 -5.86
CA ASN A 97 -5.79 -10.57 -5.37
C ASN A 97 -6.84 -10.26 -6.44
N ILE A 98 -8.10 -10.32 -6.07
CA ILE A 98 -9.24 -9.88 -6.89
C ILE A 98 -10.02 -8.83 -6.09
N PRO A 99 -10.22 -7.63 -6.59
CA PRO A 99 -9.85 -7.14 -7.94
C PRO A 99 -8.38 -6.87 -8.12
N VAL A 100 -7.95 -6.80 -9.38
CA VAL A 100 -6.66 -6.25 -9.81
C VAL A 100 -6.61 -4.78 -9.46
N GLY A 101 -5.44 -4.26 -9.15
CA GLY A 101 -5.48 -2.88 -8.88
C GLY A 101 -4.20 -2.10 -8.69
N GLU A 102 -3.00 -2.67 -8.84
CA GLU A 102 -1.80 -1.90 -8.56
C GLU A 102 -0.53 -2.41 -9.26
N VAL A 103 0.43 -1.53 -9.35
CA VAL A 103 1.84 -1.88 -9.52
C VAL A 103 2.57 -1.52 -8.23
N PHE A 104 3.39 -2.42 -7.70
CA PHE A 104 4.01 -2.25 -6.39
C PHE A 104 5.49 -2.62 -6.38
N THR A 105 6.22 -2.09 -5.42
CA THR A 105 7.63 -2.38 -5.19
C THR A 105 7.99 -2.31 -3.71
N SER A 106 9.02 -3.04 -3.33
CA SER A 106 9.73 -2.79 -2.07
C SER A 106 10.75 -1.67 -2.30
N PRO A 107 10.60 -0.52 -1.62
CA PRO A 107 11.48 0.62 -1.86
C PRO A 107 12.91 0.37 -1.39
N LYS A 108 13.87 1.05 -2.02
CA LYS A 108 15.21 1.17 -1.49
C LYS A 108 15.16 2.08 -0.26
N LEU A 109 15.54 1.56 0.92
CA LEU A 109 15.43 2.34 2.14
C LEU A 109 16.29 3.61 2.09
N LYS A 110 17.60 3.45 1.82
CA LYS A 110 18.51 4.58 1.72
C LYS A 110 18.12 5.50 0.57
N GLY A 111 17.85 6.76 0.89
CA GLY A 111 17.38 7.77 -0.05
C GLY A 111 15.86 7.95 -0.08
N THR A 112 15.10 7.07 0.60
CA THR A 112 13.65 7.26 0.80
C THR A 112 13.42 8.19 1.98
N ASN A 113 12.95 9.42 1.70
CA ASN A 113 12.85 10.48 2.69
C ASN A 113 11.61 11.34 2.48
N GLY A 114 11.05 11.85 3.57
CA GLY A 114 9.99 12.85 3.52
C GLY A 114 8.80 12.50 4.39
N LEU A 115 7.72 13.24 4.20
CA LEU A 115 6.48 13.16 4.96
C LEU A 115 5.41 12.43 4.17
N LEU A 116 4.86 11.38 4.76
CA LEU A 116 3.57 10.80 4.38
C LEU A 116 2.48 11.37 5.29
N HIS A 117 1.46 11.99 4.70
CA HIS A 117 0.28 12.48 5.41
C HIS A 117 -0.98 11.83 4.86
N VAL A 118 -1.76 11.22 5.74
CA VAL A 118 -3.06 10.62 5.41
C VAL A 118 -4.13 11.29 6.26
N THR A 119 -5.12 11.91 5.62
CA THR A 119 -6.16 12.69 6.32
C THR A 119 -7.06 11.82 7.17
N GLU A 120 -7.42 10.63 6.70
CA GLU A 120 -8.13 9.61 7.47
C GLU A 120 -7.82 8.22 6.88
N VAL A 121 -7.52 7.26 7.73
CA VAL A 121 -7.29 5.87 7.34
C VAL A 121 -7.68 4.91 8.47
N TYR A 122 -8.20 3.75 8.07
CA TYR A 122 -8.50 2.64 8.99
C TYR A 122 -7.44 1.55 8.84
N LEU A 123 -6.72 1.28 9.91
CA LEU A 123 -5.70 0.24 9.98
C LEU A 123 -6.02 -0.68 11.17
N ASN A 124 -6.14 -1.98 10.92
CA ASN A 124 -6.50 -2.98 11.95
C ASN A 124 -7.76 -2.62 12.77
N GLY A 125 -8.76 -2.03 12.11
CA GLY A 125 -10.01 -1.61 12.76
C GLY A 125 -9.93 -0.30 13.54
N LEU A 126 -8.77 0.34 13.62
CA LEU A 126 -8.54 1.64 14.26
C LEU A 126 -8.53 2.76 13.22
N CYS A 127 -9.25 3.85 13.52
CA CYS A 127 -9.26 5.05 12.68
C CYS A 127 -8.13 5.98 13.10
N TYR A 128 -7.30 6.38 12.13
CA TYR A 128 -6.26 7.41 12.30
C TYR A 128 -6.68 8.66 11.54
N LYS A 129 -6.64 9.82 12.23
CA LYS A 129 -6.98 11.13 11.66
C LYS A 129 -5.73 11.99 11.54
N ASP A 130 -5.56 12.61 10.36
CA ASP A 130 -4.39 13.43 10.04
C ASP A 130 -3.08 12.71 10.45
N LEU A 131 -2.97 11.43 10.10
CA LEU A 131 -1.78 10.63 10.37
C LEU A 131 -0.62 11.16 9.55
N LYS A 132 0.45 11.54 10.23
CA LYS A 132 1.70 11.96 9.61
C LYS A 132 2.82 11.03 10.05
N ILE A 133 3.59 10.57 9.09
CA ILE A 133 4.77 9.73 9.31
C ILE A 133 5.91 10.34 8.51
N THR A 134 6.98 10.69 9.19
CA THR A 134 8.21 11.16 8.55
C THR A 134 9.18 10.00 8.38
N PHE A 135 9.69 9.82 7.18
CA PHE A 135 10.71 8.82 6.86
C PHE A 135 12.07 9.46 6.67
N LYS A 136 13.09 8.81 7.21
CA LYS A 136 14.50 9.12 6.99
C LYS A 136 15.25 7.85 6.62
N ASP A 137 15.85 7.86 5.43
CA ASP A 137 16.46 6.67 4.83
C ASP A 137 15.55 5.42 4.95
N GLY A 138 14.26 5.62 4.61
CA GLY A 138 13.23 4.59 4.58
C GLY A 138 12.75 4.08 5.93
N MET A 139 13.28 4.60 7.03
CA MET A 139 12.86 4.25 8.39
C MET A 139 11.93 5.32 8.95
N VAL A 140 10.95 4.93 9.75
CA VAL A 140 10.11 5.87 10.48
C VAL A 140 10.97 6.65 11.47
N ASP A 141 11.05 7.98 11.29
CA ASP A 141 11.84 8.90 12.10
C ASP A 141 10.95 9.67 13.09
N ASP A 142 9.77 10.13 12.62
CA ASP A 142 8.79 10.83 13.45
C ASP A 142 7.36 10.51 13.01
N TYR A 143 6.41 10.71 13.93
CA TYR A 143 4.99 10.45 13.67
C TYR A 143 4.07 11.23 14.59
N GLU A 144 2.90 11.63 14.09
CA GLU A 144 1.82 12.25 14.85
C GLU A 144 0.44 11.92 14.24
N CYS A 145 -0.62 12.07 15.02
CA CYS A 145 -2.00 12.03 14.53
C CYS A 145 -2.88 13.01 15.32
N ALA A 146 -4.04 13.33 14.77
CA ALA A 146 -5.02 14.23 15.39
C ALA A 146 -6.16 13.49 16.13
N ASN A 147 -5.95 12.26 16.53
CA ASN A 147 -6.94 11.47 17.27
C ASN A 147 -7.18 11.99 18.69
N PHE A 148 -6.20 12.65 19.27
CA PHE A 148 -6.21 13.11 20.66
C PHE A 148 -5.83 14.60 20.73
N PRO A 149 -6.39 15.34 21.71
CA PRO A 149 -5.97 16.73 21.95
C PRO A 149 -4.50 16.85 22.39
N ASP A 150 -4.02 15.86 23.17
CA ASP A 150 -2.63 15.77 23.59
C ASP A 150 -1.80 15.03 22.55
N LYS A 151 -0.67 15.61 22.17
CA LYS A 151 0.25 15.01 21.19
C LYS A 151 0.91 13.74 21.68
N GLU A 152 1.23 13.65 22.96
CA GLU A 152 1.87 12.48 23.54
C GLU A 152 0.92 11.27 23.54
N ASP A 153 -0.38 11.49 23.79
CA ASP A 153 -1.39 10.44 23.67
C ASP A 153 -1.51 9.95 22.21
N GLY A 154 -1.46 10.86 21.24
CA GLY A 154 -1.44 10.53 19.81
C GLY A 154 -0.19 9.72 19.41
N ARG A 155 0.97 10.11 19.90
CA ARG A 155 2.24 9.39 19.69
C ARG A 155 2.20 8.00 20.31
N LYS A 156 1.73 7.89 21.54
CA LYS A 156 1.55 6.62 22.23
C LYS A 156 0.63 5.69 21.47
N PHE A 157 -0.50 6.21 20.99
CA PHE A 157 -1.47 5.44 20.19
C PHE A 157 -0.83 4.88 18.91
N ILE A 158 -0.03 5.68 18.19
CA ILE A 158 0.70 5.22 17.00
C ILE A 158 1.78 4.20 17.38
N LYS A 159 2.55 4.48 18.45
CA LYS A 159 3.62 3.58 18.92
C LYS A 159 3.09 2.19 19.24
N GLU A 160 1.99 2.11 19.97
CA GLU A 160 1.40 0.84 20.39
C GLU A 160 0.74 0.07 19.23
N ASN A 161 -0.03 0.75 18.40
CA ASN A 161 -0.92 0.11 17.43
C ASN A 161 -0.38 0.04 15.99
N LEU A 162 0.52 0.96 15.60
CA LEU A 162 1.09 0.98 14.25
C LEU A 162 2.54 0.51 14.24
N LEU A 163 3.35 0.95 15.22
CA LEU A 163 4.74 0.51 15.34
C LEU A 163 4.90 -0.75 16.20
N TYR A 164 3.84 -1.25 16.83
CA TYR A 164 3.88 -2.45 17.69
C TYR A 164 4.96 -2.35 18.80
N ASN A 165 5.07 -1.18 19.42
CA ASN A 165 6.08 -0.82 20.44
C ASN A 165 7.54 -0.88 19.96
N ARG A 166 7.81 -0.97 18.65
CA ARG A 166 9.16 -0.87 18.10
C ARG A 166 9.62 0.58 18.05
N GLU A 167 10.92 0.80 18.10
CA GLU A 167 11.48 2.17 17.98
C GLU A 167 11.26 2.77 16.61
N THR A 168 11.35 1.94 15.56
CA THR A 168 11.12 2.32 14.17
C THR A 168 10.66 1.12 13.36
N LEU A 169 10.14 1.39 12.17
CA LEU A 169 9.81 0.38 11.15
C LEU A 169 10.30 0.87 9.79
N PRO A 170 10.75 -0.02 8.91
CA PRO A 170 11.05 0.32 7.54
C PRO A 170 9.77 0.57 6.74
N MET A 171 9.86 1.38 5.68
CA MET A 171 8.82 1.41 4.64
C MET A 171 8.82 0.05 3.95
N GLY A 172 7.68 -0.64 3.97
CA GLY A 172 7.56 -2.00 3.43
C GLY A 172 7.28 -2.01 1.93
N GLU A 173 6.41 -1.12 1.48
CA GLU A 173 5.90 -1.13 0.11
C GLU A 173 5.61 0.27 -0.39
N CYS A 174 5.75 0.46 -1.70
CA CYS A 174 5.24 1.60 -2.44
C CYS A 174 4.43 1.07 -3.62
N ALA A 175 3.14 1.39 -3.64
CA ALA A 175 2.22 0.95 -4.67
C ALA A 175 1.54 2.13 -5.37
N ILE A 176 1.20 1.94 -6.65
CA ILE A 176 0.38 2.85 -7.44
C ILE A 176 -0.88 2.11 -7.85
N GLY A 177 -2.01 2.51 -7.28
CA GLY A 177 -3.33 1.99 -7.63
C GLY A 177 -3.75 2.40 -9.04
N THR A 178 -4.42 1.49 -9.75
CA THR A 178 -4.88 1.66 -11.14
C THR A 178 -6.38 1.50 -11.29
#